data_8c6d69b0ebb0221770411db022864e40
#
_entry.id   8c6d69b0ebb0221770411db022864e40
#
_cell.length_a   1.000
_cell.length_b   1.000
_cell.length_c   1.000
_cell.angle_alpha   90.00
_cell.angle_beta   90.00
_cell.angle_gamma   90.00
#
_symmetry.space_group_name_H-M   'P 1'
#
loop_
_entity.id
_entity.type
_entity.pdbx_description
1 polymer ?
#
loop_
_entity_poly.entity_id
_entity_poly.type
_entity_poly.pdbx_seq_one_letter_code
_entity_poly.pdbx_strand_id
1 'polypeptide(L)'
;MKIFDFLHEKAISADLISDNKKDIIQELTELLVKAGELKPKTKDAAVKILLNREALGSTGIGQGVAIPHGKCEHVKELVGAFGISKKGINFDSLDGEPAYIFFLLLAPIESSGPHLKALARISKLLKDKYFRDSLKNAENEKTLLKIIKEEDQRRS
;
A
#
# COMPACT_ATOMS: atom_id res chain seq x y z
N MET A 1 13.85 -4.47 -9.16
CA MET A 1 13.16 -4.63 -7.87
C MET A 1 11.81 -5.28 -8.07
N LYS A 2 11.52 -6.30 -7.30
CA LYS A 2 10.24 -6.99 -7.33
C LYS A 2 9.37 -6.56 -6.15
N ILE A 3 8.04 -6.71 -6.29
CA ILE A 3 7.09 -6.32 -5.24
C ILE A 3 7.39 -7.07 -3.93
N PHE A 4 7.67 -8.38 -4.02
CA PHE A 4 7.92 -9.17 -2.80
C PHE A 4 9.30 -8.96 -2.18
N ASP A 5 10.14 -8.08 -2.77
CA ASP A 5 11.35 -7.61 -2.08
C ASP A 5 11.00 -6.75 -0.86
N PHE A 6 9.81 -6.13 -0.84
CA PHE A 6 9.38 -5.27 0.26
C PHE A 6 7.97 -5.55 0.77
N LEU A 7 7.13 -6.28 0.04
CA LEU A 7 5.79 -6.66 0.49
C LEU A 7 5.84 -8.02 1.17
N HIS A 8 5.49 -8.05 2.46
CA HIS A 8 5.40 -9.31 3.19
C HIS A 8 4.06 -9.99 2.91
N GLU A 9 4.07 -11.30 2.69
CA GLU A 9 2.86 -12.07 2.36
C GLU A 9 1.75 -11.92 3.40
N LYS A 10 2.12 -11.73 4.68
CA LYS A 10 1.15 -11.57 5.77
C LYS A 10 0.62 -10.14 5.91
N ALA A 11 1.17 -9.18 5.16
CA ALA A 11 0.72 -7.79 5.20
C ALA A 11 -0.23 -7.48 4.05
N ILE A 12 -1.16 -8.39 3.77
CA ILE A 12 -2.10 -8.30 2.66
C ILE A 12 -3.53 -8.51 3.19
N SER A 13 -4.47 -7.67 2.75
CA SER A 13 -5.89 -7.84 3.06
C SER A 13 -6.73 -7.71 1.80
N ALA A 14 -7.58 -8.70 1.56
CA ALA A 14 -8.53 -8.67 0.44
C ALA A 14 -9.81 -7.91 0.78
N ASP A 15 -9.99 -7.49 2.02
CA ASP A 15 -11.23 -6.84 2.47
C ASP A 15 -10.95 -5.86 3.60
N LEU A 16 -10.43 -4.67 3.23
CA LEU A 16 -10.27 -3.58 4.18
C LEU A 16 -11.65 -3.09 4.62
N ILE A 17 -11.83 -2.87 5.91
CA ILE A 17 -13.14 -2.52 6.50
C ILE A 17 -13.31 -1.04 6.77
N SER A 18 -12.24 -0.27 6.79
CA SER A 18 -12.29 1.17 7.08
C SER A 18 -13.02 1.93 5.97
N ASP A 19 -13.67 3.04 6.33
CA ASP A 19 -14.47 3.80 5.38
C ASP A 19 -13.96 5.24 5.16
N ASN A 20 -12.79 5.57 5.71
CA ASN A 20 -12.19 6.91 5.54
C ASN A 20 -10.67 6.80 5.49
N LYS A 21 -10.03 7.89 5.02
CA LYS A 21 -8.58 7.94 4.80
C LYS A 21 -7.78 7.61 6.07
N LYS A 22 -8.10 8.25 7.19
CA LYS A 22 -7.35 8.07 8.43
C LYS A 22 -7.40 6.62 8.90
N ASP A 23 -8.59 6.04 8.92
CA ASP A 23 -8.79 4.68 9.40
C ASP A 23 -8.17 3.65 8.46
N ILE A 24 -8.21 3.89 7.14
CA ILE A 24 -7.58 2.97 6.18
C ILE A 24 -6.06 2.96 6.34
N ILE A 25 -5.46 4.12 6.62
CA ILE A 25 -4.02 4.19 6.87
C ILE A 25 -3.68 3.45 8.17
N GLN A 26 -4.49 3.58 9.21
CA GLN A 26 -4.30 2.82 10.44
C GLN A 26 -4.44 1.32 10.20
N GLU A 27 -5.44 0.91 9.45
CA GLU A 27 -5.68 -0.51 9.15
C GLU A 27 -4.51 -1.11 8.37
N LEU A 28 -4.03 -0.41 7.34
CA LEU A 28 -2.86 -0.87 6.57
C LEU A 28 -1.60 -0.94 7.43
N THR A 29 -1.39 0.04 8.30
CA THR A 29 -0.24 0.04 9.20
C THR A 29 -0.32 -1.14 10.17
N GLU A 30 -1.52 -1.50 10.63
CA GLU A 30 -1.73 -2.68 11.48
C GLU A 30 -1.36 -3.97 10.76
N LEU A 31 -1.53 -4.05 9.45
CA LEU A 31 -1.06 -5.20 8.68
C LEU A 31 0.44 -5.38 8.80
N LEU A 32 1.20 -4.28 8.82
CA LEU A 32 2.66 -4.34 9.03
C LEU A 32 3.00 -4.86 10.41
N VAL A 33 2.26 -4.42 11.43
CA VAL A 33 2.46 -4.90 12.80
C VAL A 33 2.21 -6.41 12.88
N LYS A 34 1.10 -6.87 12.33
CA LYS A 34 0.73 -8.29 12.33
C LYS A 34 1.72 -9.15 11.56
N ALA A 35 2.33 -8.60 10.51
CA ALA A 35 3.33 -9.31 9.72
C ALA A 35 4.72 -9.30 10.38
N GLY A 36 4.88 -8.61 11.52
CA GLY A 36 6.18 -8.50 12.18
C GLY A 36 7.13 -7.52 11.55
N GLU A 37 6.65 -6.68 10.63
CA GLU A 37 7.47 -5.70 9.92
C GLU A 37 7.58 -4.37 10.67
N LEU A 38 6.72 -4.14 11.65
CA LEU A 38 6.68 -2.91 12.45
C LEU A 38 6.34 -3.28 13.88
N LYS A 39 7.09 -2.75 14.84
CA LYS A 39 6.83 -3.01 16.25
C LYS A 39 5.53 -2.33 16.68
N PRO A 40 4.68 -3.02 17.48
CA PRO A 40 3.40 -2.44 17.91
C PRO A 40 3.51 -1.07 18.57
N LYS A 41 4.55 -0.85 19.38
CA LYS A 41 4.76 0.42 20.08
C LYS A 41 5.09 1.59 19.16
N THR A 42 5.49 1.33 17.91
CA THR A 42 5.84 2.38 16.94
C THR A 42 4.74 2.64 15.93
N LYS A 43 3.61 1.93 16.01
CA LYS A 43 2.51 2.05 15.08
C LYS A 43 1.97 3.48 14.99
N ASP A 44 1.68 4.09 16.13
CA ASP A 44 1.09 5.44 16.14
C ASP A 44 2.03 6.47 15.52
N ALA A 45 3.34 6.36 15.77
CA ALA A 45 4.33 7.23 15.14
C ALA A 45 4.35 7.07 13.63
N ALA A 46 4.27 5.84 13.14
CA ALA A 46 4.23 5.54 11.70
C ALA A 46 2.97 6.12 11.06
N VAL A 47 1.82 5.93 11.69
CA VAL A 47 0.54 6.48 11.21
C VAL A 47 0.63 8.00 11.10
N LYS A 48 1.20 8.66 12.13
CA LYS A 48 1.35 10.12 12.12
C LYS A 48 2.21 10.59 10.94
N ILE A 49 3.29 9.90 10.66
CA ILE A 49 4.17 10.21 9.51
C ILE A 49 3.37 10.12 8.21
N LEU A 50 2.60 9.05 8.04
CA LEU A 50 1.80 8.85 6.83
C LEU A 50 0.72 9.91 6.68
N LEU A 51 0.03 10.26 7.77
CA LEU A 51 -1.00 11.31 7.75
C LEU A 51 -0.41 12.68 7.48
N ASN A 52 0.76 12.99 8.04
CA ASN A 52 1.46 14.24 7.76
C ASN A 52 1.83 14.36 6.28
N ARG A 53 2.25 13.26 5.66
CA ARG A 53 2.55 13.24 4.22
C ARG A 53 1.28 13.48 3.40
N GLU A 54 0.16 12.88 3.77
CA GLU A 54 -1.12 13.07 3.09
C GLU A 54 -1.60 14.51 3.19
N ALA A 55 -1.32 15.18 4.30
CA ALA A 55 -1.70 16.58 4.49
C ALA A 55 -0.99 17.53 3.52
N LEU A 56 0.14 17.12 2.95
CA LEU A 56 0.87 17.90 1.94
C LEU A 56 0.30 17.74 0.53
N GLY A 57 -0.51 16.73 0.32
CA GLY A 57 -1.11 16.40 -0.97
C GLY A 57 -1.42 14.91 -1.00
N SER A 58 -2.57 14.57 -1.56
CA SER A 58 -3.03 13.18 -1.58
C SER A 58 -2.10 12.26 -2.34
N THR A 59 -1.89 11.06 -1.80
CA THR A 59 -1.20 9.97 -2.49
C THR A 59 -2.17 9.09 -3.28
N GLY A 60 -3.44 9.49 -3.39
CA GLY A 60 -4.41 8.91 -4.30
C GLY A 60 -4.09 9.34 -5.72
N ILE A 61 -3.48 8.46 -6.51
CA ILE A 61 -2.96 8.80 -7.83
C ILE A 61 -3.99 8.73 -8.95
N GLY A 62 -5.22 8.33 -8.62
CA GLY A 62 -6.28 8.16 -9.59
C GLY A 62 -6.44 6.72 -10.02
N GLN A 63 -7.46 6.46 -10.83
CA GLN A 63 -7.82 5.13 -11.33
C GLN A 63 -8.09 4.13 -10.20
N GLY A 64 -8.54 4.63 -9.05
CA GLY A 64 -8.89 3.80 -7.91
C GLY A 64 -7.69 3.35 -7.07
N VAL A 65 -6.51 3.95 -7.26
CA VAL A 65 -5.27 3.56 -6.60
C VAL A 65 -4.78 4.65 -5.65
N ALA A 66 -4.34 4.26 -4.45
CA ALA A 66 -3.65 5.15 -3.52
C ALA A 66 -2.39 4.47 -3.00
N ILE A 67 -1.31 5.25 -2.84
CA ILE A 67 -0.03 4.74 -2.37
C ILE A 67 0.45 5.59 -1.18
N PRO A 68 -0.18 5.43 0.00
CA PRO A 68 0.29 6.13 1.19
C PRO A 68 1.73 5.71 1.48
N HIS A 69 2.62 6.69 1.67
CA HIS A 69 4.02 6.37 1.90
C HIS A 69 4.72 7.45 2.73
N GLY A 70 5.82 7.08 3.32
CA GLY A 70 6.62 8.02 4.09
C GLY A 70 7.92 7.40 4.56
N LYS A 71 8.83 8.26 5.02
CA LYS A 71 10.10 7.85 5.61
C LYS A 71 9.94 7.78 7.13
N CYS A 72 10.43 6.70 7.72
CA CYS A 72 10.18 6.40 9.12
C CYS A 72 11.45 5.83 9.77
N GLU A 73 11.86 6.43 10.90
CA GLU A 73 13.04 5.97 11.64
C GLU A 73 12.83 4.61 12.30
N HIS A 74 11.59 4.13 12.39
CA HIS A 74 11.24 2.89 13.08
C HIS A 74 11.31 1.66 12.17
N VAL A 75 11.69 1.81 10.91
CA VAL A 75 11.93 0.68 10.00
C VAL A 75 13.37 0.71 9.54
N LYS A 76 13.99 -0.47 9.44
CA LYS A 76 15.38 -0.62 8.98
C LYS A 76 15.47 -0.88 7.50
N GLU A 77 14.40 -1.39 6.92
CA GLU A 77 14.30 -1.72 5.51
C GLU A 77 12.98 -1.18 4.98
N LEU A 78 12.88 -1.06 3.67
CA LEU A 78 11.63 -0.72 3.00
C LEU A 78 10.61 -1.84 3.26
N VAL A 79 9.45 -1.48 3.77
CA VAL A 79 8.36 -2.44 4.02
C VAL A 79 7.06 -1.92 3.45
N GLY A 80 6.20 -2.84 3.02
CA GLY A 80 4.93 -2.50 2.42
C GLY A 80 3.77 -3.34 2.92
N ALA A 81 2.58 -2.77 2.83
CA ALA A 81 1.31 -3.46 3.08
C ALA A 81 0.39 -3.21 1.90
N PHE A 82 -0.47 -4.16 1.60
CA PHE A 82 -1.37 -4.08 0.46
C PHE A 82 -2.79 -4.44 0.88
N GLY A 83 -3.78 -3.70 0.37
CA GLY A 83 -5.15 -4.02 0.69
C GLY A 83 -6.14 -3.52 -0.34
N ILE A 84 -7.30 -4.17 -0.36
CA ILE A 84 -8.41 -3.84 -1.24
C ILE A 84 -9.61 -3.40 -0.39
N SER A 85 -10.18 -2.25 -0.73
CA SER A 85 -11.47 -1.81 -0.20
C SER A 85 -12.54 -2.11 -1.25
N LYS A 86 -13.47 -3.00 -0.94
CA LYS A 86 -14.53 -3.38 -1.89
C LYS A 86 -15.47 -2.24 -2.19
N LYS A 87 -15.76 -1.41 -1.18
CA LYS A 87 -16.68 -0.27 -1.32
C LYS A 87 -16.02 0.93 -1.97
N GLY A 88 -14.72 1.05 -1.82
CA GLY A 88 -14.02 2.27 -2.17
C GLY A 88 -14.21 3.34 -1.10
N ILE A 89 -13.22 4.22 -0.98
CA ILE A 89 -13.29 5.34 -0.03
C ILE A 89 -12.84 6.63 -0.70
N ASN A 90 -13.31 7.75 -0.18
CA ASN A 90 -12.80 9.05 -0.57
C ASN A 90 -11.38 9.22 0.01
N PHE A 91 -10.39 9.24 -0.88
CA PHE A 91 -8.99 9.42 -0.49
C PHE A 91 -8.44 10.77 -0.99
N ASP A 92 -9.31 11.68 -1.37
CA ASP A 92 -8.96 12.96 -1.98
C ASP A 92 -8.04 12.76 -3.19
N SER A 93 -8.33 11.72 -4.00
CA SER A 93 -7.52 11.34 -5.14
C SER A 93 -7.47 12.45 -6.18
N LEU A 94 -6.39 12.46 -6.96
CA LEU A 94 -6.14 13.52 -7.97
C LEU A 94 -7.26 13.63 -8.99
N ASP A 95 -7.95 12.51 -9.30
CA ASP A 95 -9.06 12.51 -10.26
C ASP A 95 -10.44 12.65 -9.58
N GLY A 96 -10.49 12.83 -8.27
CA GLY A 96 -11.73 12.96 -7.52
C GLY A 96 -12.53 11.68 -7.34
N GLU A 97 -12.03 10.53 -7.83
CA GLU A 97 -12.72 9.26 -7.75
C GLU A 97 -12.33 8.47 -6.50
N PRO A 98 -13.18 7.53 -6.03
CA PRO A 98 -12.84 6.71 -4.87
C PRO A 98 -11.61 5.84 -5.12
N ALA A 99 -10.90 5.49 -4.04
CA ALA A 99 -9.79 4.55 -4.08
C ALA A 99 -10.23 3.19 -3.56
N TYR A 100 -9.81 2.15 -4.25
CA TYR A 100 -10.14 0.75 -3.93
C TYR A 100 -8.88 -0.08 -3.66
N ILE A 101 -7.75 0.30 -4.28
CA ILE A 101 -6.49 -0.43 -4.22
C ILE A 101 -5.50 0.42 -3.44
N PHE A 102 -4.94 -0.14 -2.36
CA PHE A 102 -4.02 0.58 -1.49
C PHE A 102 -2.70 -0.15 -1.36
N PHE A 103 -1.62 0.56 -1.61
CA PHE A 103 -0.27 0.05 -1.38
C PHE A 103 0.46 1.02 -0.46
N LEU A 104 0.68 0.62 0.79
CA LEU A 104 1.34 1.47 1.79
C LEU A 104 2.83 1.12 1.85
N LEU A 105 3.69 2.14 1.89
CA LEU A 105 5.14 1.98 2.01
C LEU A 105 5.70 2.80 3.16
N LEU A 106 6.56 2.17 3.95
CA LEU A 106 7.42 2.85 4.93
C LEU A 106 8.87 2.56 4.56
N ALA A 107 9.66 3.62 4.40
CA ALA A 107 11.07 3.51 4.03
C ALA A 107 11.94 4.07 5.14
N PRO A 108 13.16 3.53 5.33
CA PRO A 108 14.13 4.15 6.24
C PRO A 108 14.45 5.58 5.80
N ILE A 109 14.84 6.42 6.74
CA ILE A 109 15.11 7.85 6.48
C ILE A 109 16.13 8.04 5.35
N GLU A 110 17.15 7.20 5.29
CA GLU A 110 18.24 7.33 4.32
C GLU A 110 18.09 6.42 3.09
N SER A 111 16.87 6.00 2.77
CA SER A 111 16.63 5.02 1.71
C SER A 111 15.87 5.61 0.52
N SER A 112 16.34 6.74 -0.01
CA SER A 112 15.64 7.43 -1.10
C SER A 112 15.63 6.64 -2.40
N GLY A 113 16.74 5.99 -2.78
CA GLY A 113 16.83 5.20 -4.00
C GLY A 113 15.86 4.02 -4.04
N PRO A 114 15.92 3.10 -3.07
CA PRO A 114 14.97 1.98 -3.00
C PRO A 114 13.51 2.44 -2.90
N HIS A 115 13.25 3.52 -2.16
CA HIS A 115 11.89 4.06 -2.01
C HIS A 115 11.33 4.49 -3.37
N LEU A 116 12.11 5.26 -4.16
CA LEU A 116 11.69 5.69 -5.49
C LEU A 116 11.48 4.51 -6.44
N LYS A 117 12.37 3.51 -6.39
CA LYS A 117 12.24 2.31 -7.21
C LYS A 117 10.96 1.54 -6.89
N ALA A 118 10.62 1.41 -5.60
CA ALA A 118 9.41 0.74 -5.17
C ALA A 118 8.17 1.48 -5.68
N LEU A 119 8.12 2.80 -5.51
CA LEU A 119 7.01 3.61 -6.01
C LEU A 119 6.85 3.47 -7.52
N ALA A 120 7.95 3.51 -8.26
CA ALA A 120 7.93 3.34 -9.72
C ALA A 120 7.43 1.96 -10.12
N ARG A 121 7.87 0.91 -9.41
CA ARG A 121 7.45 -0.47 -9.67
C ARG A 121 5.94 -0.63 -9.46
N ILE A 122 5.44 -0.14 -8.33
CA ILE A 122 4.02 -0.20 -8.00
C ILE A 122 3.20 0.55 -9.06
N SER A 123 3.60 1.77 -9.39
CA SER A 123 2.91 2.59 -10.38
C SER A 123 2.87 1.90 -11.74
N LYS A 124 3.98 1.30 -12.15
CA LYS A 124 4.05 0.58 -13.43
C LYS A 124 3.06 -0.57 -13.49
N LEU A 125 3.02 -1.42 -12.46
CA LEU A 125 2.13 -2.57 -12.44
C LEU A 125 0.66 -2.14 -12.39
N LEU A 126 0.34 -1.11 -11.61
CA LEU A 126 -1.03 -0.67 -11.41
C LEU A 126 -1.58 0.22 -12.54
N LYS A 127 -0.79 0.51 -13.57
CA LYS A 127 -1.30 1.14 -14.79
C LYS A 127 -2.18 0.21 -15.59
N ASP A 128 -1.97 -1.10 -15.49
CA ASP A 128 -2.70 -2.10 -16.25
C ASP A 128 -4.11 -2.25 -15.68
N LYS A 129 -5.13 -1.89 -16.46
CA LYS A 129 -6.52 -1.98 -16.03
C LYS A 129 -6.94 -3.41 -15.72
N TYR A 130 -6.49 -4.37 -16.53
CA TYR A 130 -6.82 -5.77 -16.30
C TYR A 130 -6.30 -6.25 -14.94
N PHE A 131 -5.07 -5.87 -14.61
CA PHE A 131 -4.47 -6.20 -13.32
C PHE A 131 -5.27 -5.57 -12.18
N ARG A 132 -5.61 -4.27 -12.29
CA ARG A 132 -6.42 -3.60 -11.27
C ARG A 132 -7.76 -4.29 -11.06
N ASP A 133 -8.44 -4.65 -12.13
CA ASP A 133 -9.74 -5.33 -12.04
C ASP A 133 -9.61 -6.69 -11.36
N SER A 134 -8.56 -7.45 -11.70
CA SER A 134 -8.29 -8.74 -11.07
C SER A 134 -8.08 -8.60 -9.56
N LEU A 135 -7.34 -7.57 -9.14
CA LEU A 135 -7.09 -7.31 -7.71
C LEU A 135 -8.39 -6.99 -6.98
N LYS A 136 -9.22 -6.12 -7.55
CA LYS A 136 -10.48 -5.71 -6.92
C LYS A 136 -11.47 -6.89 -6.80
N ASN A 137 -11.39 -7.86 -7.68
CA ASN A 137 -12.30 -9.01 -7.71
C ASN A 137 -11.78 -10.20 -6.89
N ALA A 138 -10.59 -10.13 -6.33
CA ALA A 138 -10.05 -11.22 -5.52
C ALA A 138 -10.89 -11.41 -4.26
N GLU A 139 -11.32 -12.65 -4.00
CA GLU A 139 -12.24 -12.95 -2.90
C GLU A 139 -11.53 -13.12 -1.55
N ASN A 140 -10.25 -13.46 -1.58
CA ASN A 140 -9.49 -13.74 -0.35
C ASN A 140 -8.02 -13.42 -0.55
N GLU A 141 -7.26 -13.45 0.55
CA GLU A 141 -5.84 -13.11 0.55
C GLU A 141 -5.01 -14.08 -0.29
N LYS A 142 -5.36 -15.35 -0.29
CA LYS A 142 -4.64 -16.35 -1.08
C LYS A 142 -4.72 -16.07 -2.57
N THR A 143 -5.91 -15.75 -3.07
CA THR A 143 -6.12 -15.38 -4.47
C THR A 143 -5.41 -14.09 -4.81
N LEU A 144 -5.52 -13.10 -3.92
CA LEU A 144 -4.87 -11.80 -4.09
C LEU A 144 -3.34 -11.96 -4.19
N LEU A 145 -2.77 -12.74 -3.29
CA LEU A 145 -1.34 -13.03 -3.29
C LEU A 145 -0.88 -13.66 -4.60
N LYS A 146 -1.65 -14.62 -5.10
CA LYS A 146 -1.34 -15.30 -6.36
C LYS A 146 -1.35 -14.31 -7.54
N ILE A 147 -2.36 -13.45 -7.61
CA ILE A 147 -2.48 -12.45 -8.67
C ILE A 147 -1.27 -11.51 -8.67
N ILE A 148 -0.89 -11.03 -7.50
CA ILE A 148 0.26 -10.12 -7.37
C ILE A 148 1.55 -10.82 -7.78
N LYS A 149 1.77 -12.06 -7.31
CA LYS A 149 2.98 -12.82 -7.64
C LYS A 149 3.10 -13.06 -9.15
N GLU A 150 2.03 -13.46 -9.79
CA GLU A 150 2.04 -13.72 -11.23
C GLU A 150 2.36 -12.46 -12.03
N GLU A 151 1.74 -11.35 -11.69
CA GLU A 151 2.01 -10.08 -12.39
C GLU A 151 3.43 -9.59 -12.14
N ASP A 152 3.92 -9.72 -10.90
CA ASP A 152 5.27 -9.30 -10.54
C ASP A 152 6.34 -10.09 -11.30
N GLN A 153 6.11 -11.39 -11.53
CA GLN A 153 7.02 -12.23 -12.30
C GLN A 153 6.92 -11.93 -13.79
N ARG A 154 5.71 -11.74 -14.30
CA ARG A 154 5.47 -11.50 -15.72
C ARG A 154 6.08 -10.18 -16.19
N ARG A 155 6.09 -9.18 -15.33
CA ARG A 155 6.56 -7.82 -15.65
C ARG A 155 7.95 -7.56 -15.09
N SER A 156 8.90 -8.39 -15.43
CA SER A 156 10.29 -8.15 -15.00
C SER A 156 10.97 -6.98 -15.78
#